data_874f4387d5d19e2381ed3a62e2dd7911
#
_entry.id   874f4387d5d19e2381ed3a62e2dd7911
#
_cell.length_a   1.000
_cell.length_b   1.000
_cell.length_c   1.000
_cell.angle_alpha   90.00
_cell.angle_beta   90.00
_cell.angle_gamma   90.00
#
_symmetry.space_group_name_H-M   'P 1'
#
loop_
_entity.id
_entity.type
_entity.pdbx_description
1 polymer ?
#
loop_
_entity_poly.entity_id
_entity_poly.type
_entity_poly.pdbx_seq_one_letter_code
_entity_poly.pdbx_strand_id
1 'polypeptide(L)'
;MTELRFVEVGTIDYLDAWELQKQVHQRVVDREEADTVLLLEHPPTYTAGKRTKPEDRPADPGGAPVIDVDRGGEVTFHGPGQIVAYPIVRDRKSVV
;
A
#
# COMPACT_ATOMS: atom_id res chain seq x y z
N MET A 1 -16.43 21.59 -5.41
CA MET A 1 -14.98 21.47 -5.33
C MET A 1 -14.62 20.29 -4.46
N THR A 2 -13.63 19.55 -4.89
CA THR A 2 -13.21 18.35 -4.18
C THR A 2 -12.09 18.69 -3.21
N GLU A 3 -12.25 18.31 -1.96
CA GLU A 3 -11.24 18.48 -0.95
C GLU A 3 -10.35 17.24 -0.94
N LEU A 4 -9.06 17.44 -0.78
CA LEU A 4 -8.09 16.35 -0.72
C LEU A 4 -7.30 16.47 0.58
N ARG A 5 -7.32 15.41 1.39
CA ARG A 5 -6.60 15.39 2.66
C ARG A 5 -5.34 14.55 2.51
N PHE A 6 -4.29 14.99 3.18
CA PHE A 6 -3.06 14.20 3.31
C PHE A 6 -2.92 13.78 4.76
N VAL A 7 -2.76 12.48 4.98
CA VAL A 7 -2.66 11.93 6.33
C VAL A 7 -1.32 11.19 6.46
N GLU A 8 -0.50 11.63 7.39
CA GLU A 8 0.75 10.96 7.69
C GLU A 8 0.49 9.84 8.68
N VAL A 9 0.71 8.62 8.28
CA VAL A 9 0.45 7.43 9.10
C VAL A 9 1.69 7.01 9.87
N GLY A 10 2.89 7.29 9.34
CA GLY A 10 4.12 6.81 9.92
C GLY A 10 4.48 5.43 9.40
N THR A 11 5.22 4.68 10.20
CA THR A 11 5.64 3.34 9.82
C THR A 11 4.55 2.34 10.19
N ILE A 12 4.12 1.53 9.24
CA ILE A 12 3.03 0.58 9.44
C ILE A 12 3.30 -0.67 8.63
N ASP A 13 3.00 -1.84 9.20
CA ASP A 13 3.15 -3.11 8.51
C ASP A 13 2.30 -3.13 7.23
N TYR A 14 2.79 -3.82 6.22
CA TYR A 14 2.17 -3.82 4.91
C TYR A 14 0.71 -4.29 4.96
N LEU A 15 0.44 -5.38 5.67
CA LEU A 15 -0.93 -5.91 5.76
C LEU A 15 -1.84 -5.00 6.59
N ASP A 16 -1.29 -4.38 7.63
CA ASP A 16 -2.06 -3.42 8.43
C ASP A 16 -2.40 -2.18 7.60
N ALA A 17 -1.47 -1.75 6.75
CA ALA A 17 -1.72 -0.63 5.85
C ALA A 17 -2.82 -0.98 4.86
N TRP A 18 -2.83 -2.22 4.40
CA TRP A 18 -3.86 -2.68 3.47
C TRP A 18 -5.24 -2.62 4.11
N GLU A 19 -5.33 -3.05 5.36
CA GLU A 19 -6.59 -2.98 6.10
C GLU A 19 -7.00 -1.54 6.33
N LEU A 20 -6.06 -0.67 6.67
CA LEU A 20 -6.32 0.75 6.84
C LEU A 20 -6.86 1.38 5.55
N GLN A 21 -6.27 1.03 4.42
CA GLN A 21 -6.76 1.53 3.13
C GLN A 21 -8.20 1.15 2.88
N LYS A 22 -8.58 -0.08 3.21
CA LYS A 22 -9.96 -0.53 3.01
C LYS A 22 -10.92 0.25 3.89
N GLN A 23 -10.53 0.51 5.13
CA GLN A 23 -11.37 1.27 6.05
C GLN A 23 -11.53 2.71 5.59
N VAL A 24 -10.44 3.35 5.18
CA VAL A 24 -10.50 4.74 4.70
C VAL A 24 -11.29 4.80 3.40
N HIS A 25 -11.09 3.83 2.52
CA HIS A 25 -11.83 3.79 1.26
C HIS A 25 -13.33 3.72 1.50
N GLN A 26 -13.77 2.92 2.45
CA GLN A 26 -15.18 2.82 2.77
C GLN A 26 -15.74 4.14 3.26
N ARG A 27 -14.98 4.86 4.11
CA ARG A 27 -15.44 6.15 4.62
C ARG A 27 -15.48 7.21 3.52
N VAL A 28 -14.55 7.15 2.59
CA VAL A 28 -14.53 8.09 1.45
C VAL A 28 -15.71 7.80 0.53
N VAL A 29 -15.98 6.54 0.24
CA VAL A 29 -17.11 6.15 -0.59
C VAL A 29 -18.44 6.55 0.06
N ASP A 30 -18.54 6.39 1.36
CA ASP A 30 -19.75 6.74 2.11
C ASP A 30 -19.87 8.24 2.37
N ARG A 31 -18.93 9.03 1.89
CA ARG A 31 -18.92 10.49 2.04
C ARG A 31 -18.78 10.91 3.49
N GLU A 32 -18.23 10.05 4.32
CA GLU A 32 -17.92 10.41 5.71
C GLU A 32 -16.59 11.14 5.80
N GLU A 33 -15.73 10.97 4.81
CA GLU A 33 -14.46 11.65 4.73
C GLU A 33 -14.19 12.14 3.32
N ALA A 34 -13.39 13.20 3.22
CA ALA A 34 -12.93 13.71 1.93
C ALA A 34 -11.96 12.71 1.30
N ASP A 35 -11.71 12.87 0.00
CA ASP A 35 -10.65 12.12 -0.67
C ASP A 35 -9.35 12.27 0.10
N THR A 36 -8.62 11.19 0.25
CA THR A 36 -7.50 11.12 1.17
C THR A 36 -6.29 10.49 0.51
N VAL A 37 -5.12 11.03 0.79
CA VAL A 37 -3.86 10.39 0.43
C VAL A 37 -3.19 9.97 1.73
N LEU A 38 -2.93 8.67 1.87
CA LEU A 38 -2.20 8.16 3.03
C LEU A 38 -0.72 8.16 2.69
N LEU A 39 0.07 8.78 3.55
CA LEU A 39 1.52 8.81 3.42
C LEU A 39 2.11 7.95 4.53
N LEU A 40 2.89 6.97 4.16
CA LEU A 40 3.40 6.01 5.14
C LEU A 40 4.70 5.38 4.69
N GLU A 41 5.31 4.65 5.59
CA GLU A 41 6.46 3.81 5.31
C GLU A 41 6.18 2.42 5.84
N HIS A 42 6.82 1.44 5.27
CA HIS A 42 6.72 0.07 5.75
C HIS A 42 8.03 -0.36 6.39
N PRO A 43 7.98 -1.25 7.40
CA PRO A 43 9.19 -1.96 7.79
C PRO A 43 9.70 -2.78 6.60
N PRO A 44 10.93 -3.28 6.65
CA PRO A 44 11.45 -4.06 5.53
C PRO A 44 10.49 -5.18 5.12
N THR A 45 10.05 -5.14 3.87
CA THR A 45 9.02 -6.05 3.38
C THR A 45 9.23 -6.26 1.88
N TYR A 46 9.15 -7.52 1.44
CA TYR A 46 9.10 -7.82 0.02
C TYR A 46 7.67 -8.13 -0.38
N THR A 47 7.24 -7.58 -1.51
CA THR A 47 5.94 -7.95 -2.07
C THR A 47 6.18 -8.66 -3.39
N ALA A 48 5.57 -9.84 -3.55
CA ALA A 48 5.74 -10.67 -4.72
C ALA A 48 4.49 -10.58 -5.57
N GLY A 49 4.59 -9.97 -6.74
CA GLY A 49 3.49 -9.85 -7.69
C GLY A 49 3.29 -11.13 -8.49
N LYS A 50 2.28 -11.13 -9.34
CA LYS A 50 1.88 -12.32 -10.09
C LYS A 50 2.96 -12.86 -11.03
N ARG A 51 3.87 -12.00 -11.48
CA ARG A 51 4.92 -12.40 -12.41
C ARG A 51 6.24 -12.75 -11.73
N THR A 52 6.24 -12.80 -10.41
CA THR A 52 7.45 -13.16 -9.67
C THR A 52 7.78 -14.62 -9.93
N LYS A 53 9.00 -14.86 -10.43
CA LYS A 53 9.48 -16.22 -10.64
C LYS A 53 10.05 -16.78 -9.34
N PRO A 54 10.00 -18.10 -9.14
CA PRO A 54 10.56 -18.69 -7.91
C PRO A 54 12.00 -18.28 -7.68
N GLU A 55 12.80 -18.18 -8.72
CA GLU A 55 14.21 -17.80 -8.59
C GLU A 55 14.41 -16.33 -8.21
N ASP A 56 13.38 -15.49 -8.41
CA ASP A 56 13.46 -14.08 -8.07
C ASP A 56 13.02 -13.78 -6.64
N ARG A 57 12.47 -14.78 -5.95
CA ARG A 57 12.08 -14.60 -4.55
C ARG A 57 13.34 -14.62 -3.68
N PRO A 58 13.44 -13.73 -2.69
CA PRO A 58 14.64 -13.71 -1.86
C PRO A 58 14.85 -15.06 -1.16
N ALA A 59 16.05 -15.63 -1.34
CA ALA A 59 16.40 -16.87 -0.66
C ALA A 59 16.61 -16.64 0.84
N ASP A 60 17.10 -15.45 1.17
CA ASP A 60 17.30 -15.04 2.57
C ASP A 60 16.91 -13.58 2.68
N PRO A 61 15.63 -13.31 3.00
CA PRO A 61 15.17 -11.93 3.08
C PRO A 61 15.64 -11.18 4.31
N GLY A 62 16.52 -11.76 5.13
CA GLY A 62 17.08 -11.07 6.29
C GLY A 62 16.04 -10.79 7.35
N GLY A 63 15.08 -11.67 7.54
CA GLY A 63 14.00 -11.49 8.50
C GLY A 63 12.83 -10.67 7.97
N ALA A 64 12.94 -10.07 6.79
CA ALA A 64 11.83 -9.34 6.21
C ALA A 64 10.81 -10.30 5.61
N PRO A 65 9.51 -10.07 5.83
CA PRO A 65 8.50 -10.96 5.25
C PRO A 65 8.43 -10.81 3.74
N VAL A 66 7.99 -11.87 3.07
CA VAL A 66 7.67 -11.85 1.65
C VAL A 66 6.17 -12.06 1.54
N ILE A 67 5.48 -11.08 0.99
CA ILE A 67 4.02 -11.09 0.93
C ILE A 67 3.58 -11.20 -0.53
N ASP A 68 2.76 -12.20 -0.84
CA ASP A 68 2.19 -12.32 -2.16
C ASP A 68 1.06 -11.32 -2.32
N VAL A 69 1.10 -10.57 -3.41
CA VAL A 69 0.12 -9.52 -3.65
C VAL A 69 -0.56 -9.74 -5.01
N ASP A 70 -1.78 -9.25 -5.11
CA ASP A 70 -2.61 -9.44 -6.30
C ASP A 70 -2.41 -8.26 -7.26
N ARG A 71 -1.20 -8.18 -7.81
CA ARG A 71 -0.89 -7.19 -8.85
C ARG A 71 0.05 -7.82 -9.85
N GLY A 72 0.10 -7.23 -11.04
CA GLY A 72 1.10 -7.64 -12.01
C GLY A 72 2.48 -7.19 -11.55
N GLY A 73 3.50 -7.77 -12.16
CA GLY A 73 4.87 -7.40 -11.87
C GLY A 73 5.60 -8.44 -11.04
N GLU A 74 6.81 -8.08 -10.67
CA GLU A 74 7.73 -8.97 -10.01
C GLU A 74 7.89 -8.58 -8.54
N VAL A 75 8.88 -9.15 -7.88
CA VAL A 75 9.13 -8.85 -6.48
C VAL A 75 9.59 -7.40 -6.33
N THR A 76 9.14 -6.74 -5.29
CA THR A 76 9.51 -5.36 -4.96
C THR A 76 9.86 -5.28 -3.49
N PHE A 77 10.83 -4.47 -3.15
CA PHE A 77 11.21 -4.24 -1.76
C PHE A 77 10.65 -2.92 -1.27
N HIS A 78 10.15 -2.93 -0.03
CA HIS A 78 9.72 -1.73 0.69
C HIS A 78 10.48 -1.67 2.00
N GLY A 79 10.90 -0.49 2.41
CA GLY A 79 11.63 -0.35 3.67
C GLY A 79 11.68 1.07 4.16
N PRO A 80 12.31 1.28 5.31
CA PRO A 80 12.45 2.62 5.90
C PRO A 80 13.13 3.58 4.93
N GLY A 81 12.64 4.81 4.89
CA GLY A 81 13.13 5.82 3.97
C GLY A 81 12.40 5.84 2.65
N GLN A 82 11.57 4.85 2.37
CA GLN A 82 10.75 4.81 1.16
C GLN A 82 9.34 5.26 1.51
N ILE A 83 8.99 6.48 1.14
CA ILE A 83 7.66 7.00 1.41
C ILE A 83 6.71 6.47 0.37
N VAL A 84 5.61 5.89 0.84
CA VAL A 84 4.57 5.34 -0.01
C VAL A 84 3.34 6.23 0.11
N ALA A 85 2.76 6.58 -1.02
CA ALA A 85 1.54 7.37 -1.07
C ALA A 85 0.41 6.51 -1.62
N TYR A 86 -0.68 6.38 -0.85
CA TYR A 86 -1.87 5.67 -1.28
C TYR A 86 -3.01 6.66 -1.46
N PRO A 87 -3.31 7.07 -2.70
CA PRO A 87 -4.45 7.94 -2.94
C PRO A 87 -5.75 7.15 -2.87
N ILE A 88 -6.69 7.65 -2.09
CA ILE A 88 -8.00 7.04 -1.91
C ILE A 88 -9.03 8.09 -2.26
N VAL A 89 -9.61 7.95 -3.44
CA VAL A 89 -10.54 8.94 -3.96
C VAL A 89 -11.86 8.27 -4.30
N ARG A 90 -12.93 9.02 -4.17
CA ARG A 90 -14.26 8.49 -4.41
C ARG A 90 -14.56 8.30 -5.89
N ASP A 91 -13.82 8.96 -6.75
CA ASP A 91 -14.06 8.86 -8.18
C ASP A 91 -13.96 7.40 -8.62
N ARG A 92 -15.05 6.87 -9.12
CA ARG A 92 -15.09 5.47 -9.55
C ARG A 92 -14.17 5.18 -10.72
N LYS A 93 -13.67 6.19 -11.37
CA LYS A 93 -12.69 6.03 -12.45
C LYS A 93 -11.28 5.93 -11.91
N SER A 94 -11.13 6.14 -10.64
CA SER A 94 -9.84 6.00 -10.01
C SER A 94 -9.34 4.58 -10.18
N VAL A 95 -8.10 4.45 -10.56
CA VAL A 95 -7.48 3.17 -10.79
C VAL A 95 -6.29 3.09 -9.87
N VAL A 96 -6.45 2.45 -8.83
CA VAL A 96 -5.37 2.43 -7.89
C VAL A 96 -4.78 1.04 -7.78
#